data_e828a18a9fbc06c33c29d4e15a61cbb0
#
_entry.id   e828a18a9fbc06c33c29d4e15a61cbb0
#
_cell.length_a   1.000
_cell.length_b   1.000
_cell.length_c   1.000
_cell.angle_alpha   90.00
_cell.angle_beta   90.00
_cell.angle_gamma   90.00
#
_symmetry.space_group_name_H-M   'P 1'
#
loop_
_entity.id
_entity.type
_entity.pdbx_description
1 polymer ?
#
loop_
_entity_poly.entity_id
_entity_poly.type
_entity_poly.pdbx_seq_one_letter_code
_entity_poly.pdbx_strand_id
1 'polypeptide(L)'
;MANQQSFIRPTDLPSWATLTAHAQQLKTCHIKELFAEDNARFSKFSIELPRILFDYSKNLITEETKAALLALAKESDVETWRSKMFAGEHINATEDRAVMHVALRDKSTNPIMIDGVDARPAIDAELERMRKLSEKVRSGDWKGYTGKSITDVVSIGIGGSNLGPLMVTEALKAYGSKSLKMHYVSNVDGVQIADVLEGLNPETVLFVISSKTFTTQETMTNAKTAEQWFMAAANDHGAIAKHFVAVSTNRKLVTAFGIAEENIFDMWDWVGGRFSLWSAIGLPIALSLGYEGFVDLLQGAYEMDLHFQQAPLESNAPVMMALVGIWNRNFLGYPAQALLPYDQCLHRFPAYMQQAEMESNGKHVNWAGEPISYGSVPLVWGEVGINGQHAFYQMLHQGTDIIPADFIGSIEPTVSVDGHHDALMANFFAQTQALMQGIDADQVRKELTAKGVSAARIEEIVEHKVHKGNRPSNTLLLPKVDAKTLGALIALYEHKIFVQGIIWRIHSFDQWGVELGKVLASAIQPELAVGAADNAKHDASTRNLIAFYKAAKK
;
A
#
# COMPACT_ATOMS: atom_id res chain seq x y z
N MET A 1 -13.15 6.01 -37.12
CA MET A 1 -14.43 6.00 -36.38
C MET A 1 -14.36 4.80 -35.45
N ALA A 2 -13.94 5.00 -34.22
CA ALA A 2 -13.91 3.94 -33.23
C ALA A 2 -15.36 3.53 -32.92
N ASN A 3 -15.63 2.24 -32.96
CA ASN A 3 -16.89 1.65 -32.51
C ASN A 3 -17.21 2.20 -31.12
N GLN A 4 -18.21 3.08 -31.02
CA GLN A 4 -18.84 3.40 -29.73
C GLN A 4 -19.62 2.15 -29.28
N GLN A 5 -18.91 1.15 -28.74
CA GLN A 5 -19.58 0.23 -27.85
C GLN A 5 -20.15 1.07 -26.71
N SER A 6 -21.46 1.06 -26.54
CA SER A 6 -22.13 1.82 -25.50
C SER A 6 -21.49 1.46 -24.16
N PHE A 7 -20.92 2.46 -23.48
CA PHE A 7 -20.33 2.28 -22.14
C PHE A 7 -21.42 1.77 -21.19
N ILE A 8 -21.21 0.60 -20.61
CA ILE A 8 -22.14 0.01 -19.62
C ILE A 8 -21.63 0.40 -18.23
N ARG A 9 -22.44 1.12 -17.47
CA ARG A 9 -22.12 1.43 -16.06
C ARG A 9 -22.22 0.19 -15.19
N PRO A 10 -21.44 0.04 -14.12
CA PRO A 10 -21.57 -1.08 -13.18
C PRO A 10 -23.00 -1.24 -12.65
N THR A 11 -23.67 -0.11 -12.39
CA THR A 11 -25.05 -0.05 -11.88
C THR A 11 -26.10 -0.55 -12.87
N ASP A 12 -25.78 -0.66 -14.16
CA ASP A 12 -26.67 -1.14 -15.21
C ASP A 12 -26.54 -2.68 -15.42
N LEU A 13 -25.57 -3.31 -14.75
CA LEU A 13 -25.36 -4.75 -14.83
C LEU A 13 -26.45 -5.51 -14.05
N PRO A 14 -26.99 -6.62 -14.59
CA PRO A 14 -27.99 -7.44 -13.91
C PRO A 14 -27.55 -7.92 -12.53
N SER A 15 -26.29 -8.31 -12.40
CA SER A 15 -25.70 -8.73 -11.11
C SER A 15 -25.68 -7.62 -10.07
N TRP A 16 -25.50 -6.35 -10.46
CA TRP A 16 -25.56 -5.21 -9.54
C TRP A 16 -26.95 -5.04 -8.93
N ALA A 17 -27.99 -5.13 -9.75
CA ALA A 17 -29.37 -5.08 -9.27
C ALA A 17 -29.69 -6.26 -8.33
N THR A 18 -29.24 -7.47 -8.69
CA THR A 18 -29.36 -8.67 -7.85
C THR A 18 -28.69 -8.48 -6.48
N LEU A 19 -27.45 -8.01 -6.46
CA LEU A 19 -26.70 -7.75 -5.22
C LEU A 19 -27.37 -6.65 -4.37
N THR A 20 -27.90 -5.61 -5.00
CA THR A 20 -28.63 -4.54 -4.30
C THR A 20 -29.88 -5.07 -3.60
N ALA A 21 -30.65 -5.91 -4.28
CA ALA A 21 -31.83 -6.55 -3.70
C ALA A 21 -31.45 -7.52 -2.57
N HIS A 22 -30.40 -8.32 -2.79
CA HIS A 22 -29.91 -9.30 -1.82
C HIS A 22 -29.38 -8.64 -0.55
N ALA A 23 -28.69 -7.50 -0.67
CA ALA A 23 -28.22 -6.73 0.49
C ALA A 23 -29.36 -6.26 1.40
N GLN A 24 -30.54 -5.93 0.84
CA GLN A 24 -31.71 -5.57 1.65
C GLN A 24 -32.25 -6.78 2.44
N GLN A 25 -32.18 -7.98 1.86
CA GLN A 25 -32.61 -9.21 2.55
C GLN A 25 -31.69 -9.54 3.72
N LEU A 26 -30.36 -9.31 3.57
CA LEU A 26 -29.39 -9.62 4.61
C LEU A 26 -29.29 -8.57 5.71
N LYS A 27 -29.99 -7.42 5.63
CA LYS A 27 -29.92 -6.35 6.65
C LYS A 27 -30.25 -6.80 8.08
N THR A 28 -31.11 -7.79 8.22
CA THR A 28 -31.54 -8.34 9.51
C THR A 28 -30.76 -9.57 9.93
N CYS A 29 -29.90 -10.10 9.06
CA CYS A 29 -29.10 -11.29 9.34
C CYS A 29 -27.89 -10.94 10.18
N HIS A 30 -27.47 -11.90 10.99
CA HIS A 30 -26.28 -11.76 11.82
C HIS A 30 -25.23 -12.81 11.41
N ILE A 31 -23.96 -12.39 11.25
CA ILE A 31 -22.87 -13.30 10.82
C ILE A 31 -22.76 -14.54 11.71
N LYS A 32 -22.98 -14.41 13.03
CA LYS A 32 -22.94 -15.55 13.97
C LYS A 32 -24.01 -16.61 13.66
N GLU A 33 -25.17 -16.20 13.11
CA GLU A 33 -26.27 -17.10 12.75
C GLU A 33 -25.88 -17.93 11.52
N LEU A 34 -25.22 -17.30 10.54
CA LEU A 34 -24.70 -17.99 9.37
C LEU A 34 -23.67 -19.09 9.73
N PHE A 35 -22.92 -18.90 10.82
CA PHE A 35 -22.02 -19.95 11.35
C PHE A 35 -22.80 -21.05 12.08
N ALA A 36 -23.89 -20.71 12.76
CA ALA A 36 -24.71 -21.70 13.45
C ALA A 36 -25.46 -22.61 12.46
N GLU A 37 -25.83 -22.06 11.30
CA GLU A 37 -26.55 -22.79 10.23
C GLU A 37 -25.62 -23.66 9.37
N ASP A 38 -24.35 -23.30 9.23
CA ASP A 38 -23.41 -23.97 8.34
C ASP A 38 -22.03 -24.20 8.98
N ASN A 39 -21.82 -25.40 9.50
CA ASN A 39 -20.53 -25.82 10.07
C ASN A 39 -19.39 -25.87 9.05
N ALA A 40 -19.68 -25.93 7.74
CA ALA A 40 -18.69 -25.93 6.67
C ALA A 40 -18.35 -24.52 6.17
N ARG A 41 -18.89 -23.47 6.82
CA ARG A 41 -18.76 -22.08 6.37
C ARG A 41 -17.30 -21.65 6.18
N PHE A 42 -16.40 -22.02 7.10
CA PHE A 42 -14.98 -21.71 6.96
C PHE A 42 -14.42 -22.26 5.64
N SER A 43 -14.63 -23.53 5.32
CA SER A 43 -14.09 -24.15 4.10
C SER A 43 -14.74 -23.62 2.81
N LYS A 44 -15.98 -23.13 2.87
CA LYS A 44 -16.67 -22.51 1.72
C LYS A 44 -16.22 -21.08 1.42
N PHE A 45 -15.76 -20.38 2.45
CA PHE A 45 -15.41 -18.96 2.40
C PHE A 45 -13.95 -18.70 2.84
N SER A 46 -13.05 -19.63 2.50
CA SER A 46 -11.61 -19.47 2.62
C SER A 46 -10.89 -19.94 1.37
N ILE A 47 -9.69 -19.43 1.13
CA ILE A 47 -8.80 -19.85 0.04
C ILE A 47 -7.42 -20.04 0.65
N GLU A 48 -6.90 -21.24 0.53
CA GLU A 48 -5.55 -21.58 0.99
C GLU A 48 -4.57 -21.50 -0.17
N LEU A 49 -3.55 -20.69 0.00
CA LEU A 49 -2.41 -20.53 -0.91
C LEU A 49 -1.12 -20.98 -0.19
N PRO A 50 -0.04 -21.27 -0.90
CA PRO A 50 1.20 -21.72 -0.28
C PRO A 50 1.74 -20.79 0.82
N ARG A 51 1.41 -19.49 0.75
CA ARG A 51 1.92 -18.45 1.66
C ARG A 51 0.85 -17.64 2.38
N ILE A 52 -0.40 -17.83 2.09
CA ILE A 52 -1.50 -17.04 2.66
C ILE A 52 -2.73 -17.92 2.77
N LEU A 53 -3.26 -18.08 3.98
CA LEU A 53 -4.65 -18.50 4.16
C LEU A 53 -5.51 -17.24 4.21
N PHE A 54 -6.38 -17.07 3.23
CA PHE A 54 -7.36 -15.99 3.16
C PHE A 54 -8.73 -16.50 3.61
N ASP A 55 -9.14 -16.15 4.82
CA ASP A 55 -10.47 -16.46 5.38
C ASP A 55 -11.35 -15.21 5.32
N TYR A 56 -12.43 -15.26 4.57
CA TYR A 56 -13.47 -14.22 4.47
C TYR A 56 -14.82 -14.70 4.99
N SER A 57 -14.84 -15.80 5.74
CA SER A 57 -16.06 -16.41 6.29
C SER A 57 -16.78 -15.51 7.29
N LYS A 58 -16.04 -14.60 7.98
CA LYS A 58 -16.63 -13.64 8.93
C LYS A 58 -17.13 -12.36 8.26
N ASN A 59 -17.66 -12.48 7.02
CA ASN A 59 -18.40 -11.42 6.35
C ASN A 59 -19.90 -11.78 6.28
N LEU A 60 -20.75 -10.77 6.12
CA LEU A 60 -22.19 -10.95 5.93
C LEU A 60 -22.47 -11.36 4.48
N ILE A 61 -22.10 -12.58 4.13
CA ILE A 61 -22.23 -13.19 2.79
C ILE A 61 -22.78 -14.60 2.89
N THR A 62 -23.52 -15.02 1.87
CA THR A 62 -24.02 -16.39 1.65
C THR A 62 -23.44 -16.95 0.34
N GLU A 63 -23.75 -18.20 0.03
CA GLU A 63 -23.39 -18.78 -1.28
C GLU A 63 -24.08 -18.05 -2.44
N GLU A 64 -25.30 -17.54 -2.22
CA GLU A 64 -26.00 -16.69 -3.19
C GLU A 64 -25.28 -15.35 -3.39
N THR A 65 -24.82 -14.71 -2.30
CA THR A 65 -23.98 -13.51 -2.39
C THR A 65 -22.73 -13.78 -3.20
N LYS A 66 -22.02 -14.87 -2.91
CA LYS A 66 -20.82 -15.29 -3.63
C LYS A 66 -21.08 -15.51 -5.12
N ALA A 67 -22.17 -16.22 -5.45
CA ALA A 67 -22.55 -16.46 -6.85
C ALA A 67 -22.85 -15.15 -7.60
N ALA A 68 -23.59 -14.22 -6.98
CA ALA A 68 -23.92 -12.93 -7.59
C ALA A 68 -22.67 -12.02 -7.74
N LEU A 69 -21.72 -12.04 -6.79
CA LEU A 69 -20.45 -11.35 -6.89
C LEU A 69 -19.57 -11.90 -8.01
N LEU A 70 -19.53 -13.22 -8.18
CA LEU A 70 -18.84 -13.85 -9.31
C LEU A 70 -19.49 -13.51 -10.66
N ALA A 71 -20.83 -13.40 -10.70
CA ALA A 71 -21.53 -12.91 -11.89
C ALA A 71 -21.12 -11.45 -12.20
N LEU A 72 -21.02 -10.58 -11.17
CA LEU A 72 -20.56 -9.20 -11.35
C LEU A 72 -19.14 -9.15 -11.93
N ALA A 73 -18.22 -9.99 -11.46
CA ALA A 73 -16.87 -10.05 -12.00
C ALA A 73 -16.84 -10.48 -13.48
N LYS A 74 -17.67 -11.47 -13.86
CA LYS A 74 -17.81 -11.92 -15.24
C LYS A 74 -18.43 -10.85 -16.13
N GLU A 75 -19.54 -10.24 -15.71
CA GLU A 75 -20.22 -9.17 -16.43
C GLU A 75 -19.35 -7.90 -16.57
N SER A 76 -18.38 -7.73 -15.66
CA SER A 76 -17.38 -6.65 -15.70
C SER A 76 -16.15 -6.98 -16.55
N ASP A 77 -16.09 -8.15 -17.18
CA ASP A 77 -14.98 -8.62 -18.01
C ASP A 77 -13.61 -8.66 -17.29
N VAL A 78 -13.60 -9.00 -15.98
CA VAL A 78 -12.37 -9.03 -15.17
C VAL A 78 -11.28 -9.90 -15.81
N GLU A 79 -11.64 -11.06 -16.38
CA GLU A 79 -10.69 -11.98 -17.01
C GLU A 79 -10.07 -11.38 -18.29
N THR A 80 -10.87 -10.69 -19.10
CA THR A 80 -10.37 -9.98 -20.29
C THR A 80 -9.40 -8.86 -19.91
N TRP A 81 -9.76 -8.03 -18.92
CA TRP A 81 -8.90 -6.95 -18.45
C TRP A 81 -7.62 -7.46 -17.80
N ARG A 82 -7.71 -8.56 -17.05
CA ARG A 82 -6.55 -9.27 -16.53
C ARG A 82 -5.60 -9.68 -17.66
N SER A 83 -6.13 -10.31 -18.71
CA SER A 83 -5.34 -10.72 -19.88
C SER A 83 -4.69 -9.52 -20.57
N LYS A 84 -5.40 -8.41 -20.72
CA LYS A 84 -4.88 -7.15 -21.30
C LYS A 84 -3.71 -6.59 -20.49
N MET A 85 -3.82 -6.57 -19.16
CA MET A 85 -2.74 -6.10 -18.30
C MET A 85 -1.47 -6.92 -18.52
N PHE A 86 -1.55 -8.24 -18.48
CA PHE A 86 -0.38 -9.11 -18.67
C PHE A 86 0.13 -9.16 -20.11
N ALA A 87 -0.69 -8.77 -21.09
CA ALA A 87 -0.30 -8.62 -22.48
C ALA A 87 0.41 -7.29 -22.79
N GLY A 88 0.51 -6.37 -21.81
CA GLY A 88 1.13 -5.07 -22.01
C GLY A 88 0.26 -4.09 -22.80
N GLU A 89 -1.07 -4.29 -22.86
CA GLU A 89 -1.97 -3.32 -23.49
C GLU A 89 -2.04 -2.02 -22.66
N HIS A 90 -2.34 -0.89 -23.33
CA HIS A 90 -2.44 0.45 -22.71
C HIS A 90 -3.71 0.59 -21.87
N ILE A 91 -3.79 -0.14 -20.77
CA ILE A 91 -4.95 -0.08 -19.87
C ILE A 91 -4.96 1.19 -18.97
N ASN A 92 -3.86 1.93 -18.87
CA ASN A 92 -3.84 3.27 -18.32
C ASN A 92 -4.17 4.28 -19.45
N ALA A 93 -5.44 4.32 -19.85
CA ALA A 93 -5.88 5.03 -21.04
C ALA A 93 -5.74 6.56 -20.94
N THR A 94 -5.82 7.16 -19.74
CA THR A 94 -5.70 8.62 -19.57
C THR A 94 -4.28 9.15 -19.75
N GLU A 95 -3.28 8.30 -19.61
CA GLU A 95 -1.87 8.62 -19.86
C GLU A 95 -1.30 7.88 -21.07
N ASP A 96 -2.13 7.06 -21.77
CA ASP A 96 -1.77 6.23 -22.92
C ASP A 96 -0.54 5.36 -22.65
N ARG A 97 -0.60 4.52 -21.59
CA ARG A 97 0.51 3.69 -21.14
C ARG A 97 0.05 2.28 -20.81
N ALA A 98 0.95 1.32 -21.01
CA ALA A 98 0.84 0.00 -20.43
C ALA A 98 0.95 0.07 -18.89
N VAL A 99 0.48 -0.99 -18.21
CA VAL A 99 0.62 -1.17 -16.76
C VAL A 99 1.31 -2.49 -16.51
N MET A 100 2.64 -2.45 -16.42
CA MET A 100 3.47 -3.65 -16.47
C MET A 100 4.44 -3.77 -15.28
N HIS A 101 4.05 -3.25 -14.11
CA HIS A 101 4.83 -3.51 -12.88
C HIS A 101 5.02 -5.01 -12.60
N VAL A 102 4.10 -5.87 -13.05
CA VAL A 102 4.21 -7.34 -12.99
C VAL A 102 5.39 -7.89 -13.80
N ALA A 103 5.80 -7.20 -14.87
CA ALA A 103 6.96 -7.60 -15.68
C ALA A 103 8.28 -7.59 -14.90
N LEU A 104 8.42 -6.70 -13.92
CA LEU A 104 9.63 -6.53 -13.12
C LEU A 104 9.91 -7.73 -12.19
N ARG A 105 8.91 -8.56 -11.96
CA ARG A 105 8.97 -9.73 -11.08
C ARG A 105 8.70 -11.04 -11.80
N ASP A 106 8.51 -11.00 -13.13
CA ASP A 106 8.31 -12.18 -13.96
C ASP A 106 9.58 -13.04 -13.99
N LYS A 107 9.45 -14.31 -13.61
CA LYS A 107 10.54 -15.29 -13.58
C LYS A 107 10.46 -16.30 -14.73
N SER A 108 9.53 -16.13 -15.66
CA SER A 108 9.49 -16.92 -16.89
C SER A 108 10.67 -16.57 -17.80
N THR A 109 10.90 -17.36 -18.83
CA THR A 109 11.91 -17.09 -19.88
C THR A 109 11.29 -16.48 -21.13
N ASN A 110 9.96 -16.19 -21.10
CA ASN A 110 9.24 -15.67 -22.25
C ASN A 110 9.57 -14.19 -22.50
N PRO A 111 9.56 -13.70 -23.74
CA PRO A 111 9.61 -12.27 -24.03
C PRO A 111 8.48 -11.51 -23.33
N ILE A 112 8.77 -10.30 -22.88
CA ILE A 112 7.78 -9.38 -22.27
C ILE A 112 7.56 -8.23 -23.26
N MET A 113 6.52 -8.37 -24.08
CA MET A 113 6.24 -7.39 -25.13
C MET A 113 5.51 -6.16 -24.58
N ILE A 114 6.13 -5.00 -24.70
CA ILE A 114 5.55 -3.69 -24.37
C ILE A 114 5.84 -2.76 -25.55
N ASP A 115 4.81 -2.19 -26.14
CA ASP A 115 4.94 -1.32 -27.34
C ASP A 115 5.72 -1.95 -28.50
N GLY A 116 5.57 -3.26 -28.66
CA GLY A 116 6.27 -4.01 -29.71
C GLY A 116 7.75 -4.29 -29.43
N VAL A 117 8.26 -3.93 -28.24
CA VAL A 117 9.64 -4.18 -27.80
C VAL A 117 9.66 -5.19 -26.68
N ASP A 118 10.60 -6.13 -26.72
CA ASP A 118 10.85 -7.04 -25.60
C ASP A 118 11.58 -6.29 -24.47
N ALA A 119 10.88 -6.06 -23.36
CA ALA A 119 11.41 -5.34 -22.20
C ALA A 119 12.30 -6.22 -21.31
N ARG A 120 12.28 -7.57 -21.45
CA ARG A 120 13.02 -8.49 -20.59
C ARG A 120 14.53 -8.22 -20.56
N PRO A 121 15.24 -8.05 -21.70
CA PRO A 121 16.68 -7.78 -21.64
C PRO A 121 17.04 -6.51 -20.85
N ALA A 122 16.19 -5.46 -20.94
CA ALA A 122 16.42 -4.22 -20.20
C ALA A 122 16.16 -4.40 -18.70
N ILE A 123 15.11 -5.14 -18.33
CA ILE A 123 14.80 -5.47 -16.93
C ILE A 123 15.95 -6.29 -16.32
N ASP A 124 16.39 -7.34 -17.00
CA ASP A 124 17.45 -8.22 -16.51
C ASP A 124 18.78 -7.46 -16.35
N ALA A 125 19.10 -6.57 -17.31
CA ALA A 125 20.28 -5.72 -17.23
C ALA A 125 20.24 -4.78 -16.02
N GLU A 126 19.07 -4.20 -15.72
CA GLU A 126 18.93 -3.29 -14.59
C GLU A 126 18.97 -4.04 -13.25
N LEU A 127 18.35 -5.21 -13.15
CA LEU A 127 18.47 -6.10 -11.99
C LEU A 127 19.93 -6.52 -11.74
N GLU A 128 20.68 -6.80 -12.79
CA GLU A 128 22.11 -7.14 -12.69
C GLU A 128 22.95 -5.93 -12.21
N ARG A 129 22.61 -4.71 -12.63
CA ARG A 129 23.25 -3.48 -12.11
C ARG A 129 22.96 -3.29 -10.63
N MET A 130 21.70 -3.48 -10.21
CA MET A 130 21.31 -3.44 -8.79
C MET A 130 22.06 -4.49 -7.98
N ARG A 131 22.21 -5.73 -8.51
CA ARG A 131 22.98 -6.80 -7.89
C ARG A 131 24.42 -6.37 -7.65
N LYS A 132 25.10 -5.91 -8.70
CA LYS A 132 26.51 -5.49 -8.63
C LYS A 132 26.74 -4.36 -7.62
N LEU A 133 25.85 -3.34 -7.59
CA LEU A 133 25.97 -2.25 -6.61
C LEU A 133 25.73 -2.78 -5.19
N SER A 134 24.64 -3.55 -4.99
CA SER A 134 24.31 -4.11 -3.68
C SER A 134 25.45 -4.95 -3.12
N GLU A 135 26.03 -5.85 -3.93
CA GLU A 135 27.16 -6.69 -3.52
C GLU A 135 28.39 -5.86 -3.15
N LYS A 136 28.78 -4.88 -3.98
CA LYS A 136 29.94 -4.01 -3.71
C LYS A 136 29.76 -3.18 -2.42
N VAL A 137 28.57 -2.65 -2.18
CA VAL A 137 28.31 -1.85 -0.97
C VAL A 137 28.32 -2.77 0.26
N ARG A 138 27.66 -3.92 0.21
CA ARG A 138 27.53 -4.85 1.33
C ARG A 138 28.83 -5.58 1.66
N SER A 139 29.67 -5.89 0.67
CA SER A 139 31.03 -6.45 0.91
C SER A 139 32.00 -5.42 1.46
N GLY A 140 31.66 -4.13 1.35
CA GLY A 140 32.57 -3.03 1.67
C GLY A 140 33.60 -2.73 0.58
N ASP A 141 33.43 -3.27 -0.64
CA ASP A 141 34.28 -2.96 -1.81
C ASP A 141 33.94 -1.60 -2.42
N TRP A 142 32.71 -1.13 -2.24
CA TRP A 142 32.37 0.25 -2.54
C TRP A 142 32.95 1.16 -1.48
N LYS A 143 33.85 2.04 -1.91
CA LYS A 143 34.57 2.94 -1.01
C LYS A 143 34.11 4.38 -1.17
N GLY A 144 33.92 5.06 -0.04
CA GLY A 144 33.76 6.50 0.01
C GLY A 144 35.02 7.25 -0.45
N TYR A 145 34.95 8.57 -0.48
CA TYR A 145 36.03 9.42 -0.99
C TYR A 145 37.35 9.30 -0.19
N THR A 146 37.28 8.92 1.08
CA THR A 146 38.44 8.67 1.94
C THR A 146 38.95 7.22 1.91
N GLY A 147 38.32 6.35 1.11
CA GLY A 147 38.65 4.92 1.05
C GLY A 147 37.98 4.06 2.13
N LYS A 148 37.14 4.62 2.98
CA LYS A 148 36.33 3.89 3.97
C LYS A 148 35.13 3.20 3.31
N SER A 149 34.69 2.07 3.86
CA SER A 149 33.47 1.38 3.42
C SER A 149 32.23 2.14 3.84
N ILE A 150 31.14 2.01 3.07
CA ILE A 150 29.83 2.57 3.42
C ILE A 150 29.24 1.80 4.61
N THR A 151 28.70 2.54 5.58
CA THR A 151 28.02 2.02 6.76
C THR A 151 26.57 2.47 6.84
N ASP A 152 26.22 3.56 6.15
CA ASP A 152 24.91 4.17 6.19
C ASP A 152 24.40 4.47 4.78
N VAL A 153 23.14 4.17 4.52
CA VAL A 153 22.45 4.49 3.27
C VAL A 153 21.27 5.37 3.57
N VAL A 154 21.19 6.53 2.93
CA VAL A 154 20.08 7.47 3.03
C VAL A 154 19.26 7.41 1.73
N SER A 155 18.04 6.89 1.80
CA SER A 155 17.10 6.90 0.68
C SER A 155 16.28 8.17 0.72
N ILE A 156 16.38 8.98 -0.33
CA ILE A 156 15.66 10.26 -0.49
C ILE A 156 14.64 10.09 -1.61
N GLY A 157 13.35 10.14 -1.27
CA GLY A 157 12.24 9.98 -2.22
C GLY A 157 10.93 10.22 -1.52
N ILE A 158 9.84 10.43 -2.27
CA ILE A 158 8.51 10.69 -1.71
C ILE A 158 7.45 9.79 -2.37
N GLY A 159 6.33 9.55 -1.69
CA GLY A 159 5.24 8.71 -2.20
C GLY A 159 5.72 7.30 -2.55
N GLY A 160 5.46 6.84 -3.77
CA GLY A 160 5.87 5.50 -4.22
C GLY A 160 7.38 5.24 -4.19
N SER A 161 8.20 6.29 -4.29
CA SER A 161 9.66 6.19 -4.17
C SER A 161 10.15 6.01 -2.72
N ASN A 162 9.27 6.13 -1.72
CA ASN A 162 9.61 6.01 -0.31
C ASN A 162 8.82 4.91 0.40
N LEU A 163 7.47 4.92 0.27
CA LEU A 163 6.60 4.10 1.11
C LEU A 163 6.86 2.60 0.97
N GLY A 164 7.03 2.11 -0.27
CA GLY A 164 7.33 0.71 -0.52
C GLY A 164 8.68 0.27 0.04
N PRO A 165 9.80 0.91 -0.34
CA PRO A 165 11.12 0.59 0.19
C PRO A 165 11.20 0.69 1.73
N LEU A 166 10.64 1.74 2.32
CA LEU A 166 10.58 1.91 3.79
C LEU A 166 9.82 0.76 4.45
N MET A 167 8.61 0.46 3.95
CA MET A 167 7.77 -0.61 4.52
C MET A 167 8.48 -1.96 4.47
N VAL A 168 9.07 -2.32 3.33
CA VAL A 168 9.75 -3.62 3.17
C VAL A 168 11.01 -3.72 4.02
N THR A 169 11.84 -2.67 4.08
CA THR A 169 13.07 -2.71 4.87
C THR A 169 12.79 -2.76 6.37
N GLU A 170 11.73 -2.08 6.85
CA GLU A 170 11.29 -2.19 8.24
C GLU A 170 10.66 -3.56 8.53
N ALA A 171 9.82 -4.08 7.63
CA ALA A 171 9.20 -5.39 7.80
C ALA A 171 10.24 -6.53 7.85
N LEU A 172 11.29 -6.43 7.05
CA LEU A 172 12.31 -7.46 6.92
C LEU A 172 13.63 -7.12 7.64
N LYS A 173 13.59 -6.17 8.57
CA LYS A 173 14.77 -5.69 9.31
C LYS A 173 15.57 -6.81 9.98
N ALA A 174 14.90 -7.86 10.44
CA ALA A 174 15.55 -9.01 11.08
C ALA A 174 16.48 -9.78 10.12
N TYR A 175 16.19 -9.73 8.81
CA TYR A 175 16.97 -10.36 7.74
C TYR A 175 18.00 -9.42 7.12
N GLY A 176 17.95 -8.14 7.50
CA GLY A 176 18.82 -7.10 6.96
C GLY A 176 20.28 -7.19 7.40
N SER A 177 21.15 -6.45 6.71
CA SER A 177 22.55 -6.29 7.09
C SER A 177 22.69 -5.73 8.52
N LYS A 178 23.64 -6.22 9.26
CA LYS A 178 24.00 -5.68 10.59
C LYS A 178 25.04 -4.56 10.49
N SER A 179 25.78 -4.48 9.38
CA SER A 179 26.84 -3.50 9.15
C SER A 179 26.39 -2.29 8.31
N LEU A 180 25.23 -2.36 7.69
CA LEU A 180 24.69 -1.29 6.84
C LEU A 180 23.35 -0.81 7.43
N LYS A 181 23.28 0.47 7.80
CA LYS A 181 22.06 1.08 8.34
C LYS A 181 21.31 1.81 7.25
N MET A 182 19.98 1.64 7.24
CA MET A 182 19.09 2.31 6.29
C MET A 182 18.38 3.49 6.95
N HIS A 183 18.39 4.64 6.29
CA HIS A 183 17.70 5.86 6.67
C HIS A 183 16.79 6.32 5.53
N TYR A 184 15.66 6.93 5.85
CA TYR A 184 14.67 7.36 4.87
C TYR A 184 14.31 8.82 5.09
N VAL A 185 14.35 9.61 4.02
CA VAL A 185 13.98 11.03 4.01
C VAL A 185 12.95 11.24 2.90
N SER A 186 11.76 11.69 3.28
CA SER A 186 10.66 11.91 2.33
C SER A 186 9.99 13.27 2.47
N ASN A 187 9.78 13.75 3.70
CA ASN A 187 9.13 15.04 3.94
C ASN A 187 10.09 16.19 3.65
N VAL A 188 9.55 17.29 3.12
CA VAL A 188 10.30 18.55 2.93
C VAL A 188 10.50 19.33 4.23
N ASP A 189 9.84 18.92 5.34
CA ASP A 189 10.12 19.46 6.66
C ASP A 189 11.59 19.18 7.02
N GLY A 190 12.35 20.26 7.25
CA GLY A 190 13.78 20.21 7.52
C GLY A 190 14.17 19.38 8.75
N VAL A 191 13.26 19.15 9.70
CA VAL A 191 13.51 18.31 10.88
C VAL A 191 13.92 16.90 10.46
N GLN A 192 13.22 16.30 9.50
CA GLN A 192 13.49 14.91 9.12
C GLN A 192 14.90 14.71 8.56
N ILE A 193 15.31 15.59 7.63
CA ILE A 193 16.65 15.46 7.06
C ILE A 193 17.75 15.88 8.05
N ALA A 194 17.51 16.89 8.89
CA ALA A 194 18.46 17.33 9.90
C ALA A 194 18.75 16.21 10.91
N ASP A 195 17.70 15.58 11.46
CA ASP A 195 17.83 14.46 12.41
C ASP A 195 18.62 13.28 11.80
N VAL A 196 18.39 12.97 10.53
CA VAL A 196 19.12 11.90 9.85
C VAL A 196 20.59 12.28 9.68
N LEU A 197 20.89 13.50 9.20
CA LEU A 197 22.27 13.92 8.91
C LEU A 197 23.12 14.14 10.17
N GLU A 198 22.52 14.54 11.30
CA GLU A 198 23.23 14.78 12.57
C GLU A 198 24.02 13.56 13.04
N GLY A 199 23.46 12.35 12.86
CA GLY A 199 24.10 11.10 13.32
C GLY A 199 25.05 10.46 12.31
N LEU A 200 25.26 11.06 11.10
CA LEU A 200 25.99 10.42 10.01
C LEU A 200 27.43 10.92 9.87
N ASN A 201 28.27 10.01 9.35
CA ASN A 201 29.64 10.37 8.93
C ASN A 201 29.67 10.53 7.40
N PRO A 202 30.01 11.72 6.86
CA PRO A 202 30.07 11.98 5.43
C PRO A 202 31.05 11.06 4.67
N GLU A 203 32.05 10.48 5.34
CA GLU A 203 33.01 9.58 4.71
C GLU A 203 32.44 8.17 4.43
N THR A 204 31.31 7.79 5.07
CA THR A 204 30.77 6.42 5.05
C THR A 204 29.29 6.32 4.70
N VAL A 205 28.68 7.42 4.21
CA VAL A 205 27.28 7.48 3.80
C VAL A 205 27.12 7.33 2.29
N LEU A 206 26.08 6.63 1.85
CA LEU A 206 25.62 6.56 0.46
C LEU A 206 24.20 7.13 0.37
N PHE A 207 23.99 8.11 -0.50
CA PHE A 207 22.66 8.66 -0.79
C PHE A 207 22.05 8.00 -2.03
N VAL A 208 20.80 7.55 -1.93
CA VAL A 208 20.01 7.02 -3.03
C VAL A 208 18.87 8.01 -3.31
N ILE A 209 18.98 8.79 -4.38
CA ILE A 209 17.98 9.78 -4.78
C ILE A 209 17.00 9.15 -5.75
N SER A 210 15.74 8.99 -5.34
CA SER A 210 14.70 8.31 -6.11
C SER A 210 13.65 9.32 -6.59
N SER A 211 13.70 9.70 -7.87
CA SER A 211 12.73 10.61 -8.50
C SER A 211 12.66 10.36 -10.01
N LYS A 212 11.51 9.91 -10.51
CA LYS A 212 11.31 9.55 -11.93
C LYS A 212 11.75 10.68 -12.86
N THR A 213 11.33 11.92 -12.60
CA THR A 213 11.65 13.10 -13.42
C THR A 213 12.86 13.88 -12.95
N PHE A 214 13.35 13.58 -11.75
CA PHE A 214 14.41 14.35 -11.05
C PHE A 214 14.07 15.86 -10.88
N THR A 215 12.76 16.15 -10.73
CA THR A 215 12.21 17.49 -10.58
C THR A 215 11.23 17.60 -9.43
N THR A 216 10.94 16.50 -8.72
CA THR A 216 10.02 16.50 -7.57
C THR A 216 10.58 17.42 -6.49
N GLN A 217 9.85 18.48 -6.15
CA GLN A 217 10.33 19.56 -5.29
C GLN A 217 10.88 19.07 -3.95
N GLU A 218 10.12 18.21 -3.24
CA GLU A 218 10.48 17.69 -1.92
C GLU A 218 11.77 16.87 -2.00
N THR A 219 11.86 15.97 -2.98
CA THR A 219 13.04 15.14 -3.20
C THR A 219 14.26 15.97 -3.53
N MET A 220 14.13 16.97 -4.42
CA MET A 220 15.26 17.80 -4.84
C MET A 220 15.70 18.77 -3.74
N THR A 221 14.78 19.28 -2.91
CA THR A 221 15.13 20.08 -1.75
C THR A 221 15.97 19.29 -0.75
N ASN A 222 15.50 18.07 -0.41
CA ASN A 222 16.24 17.18 0.49
C ASN A 222 17.59 16.72 -0.12
N ALA A 223 17.62 16.40 -1.42
CA ALA A 223 18.85 16.01 -2.10
C ALA A 223 19.91 17.13 -2.09
N LYS A 224 19.51 18.38 -2.32
CA LYS A 224 20.41 19.55 -2.22
C LYS A 224 20.91 19.79 -0.80
N THR A 225 20.06 19.62 0.21
CA THR A 225 20.48 19.71 1.61
C THR A 225 21.53 18.64 1.94
N ALA A 226 21.30 17.40 1.49
CA ALA A 226 22.26 16.31 1.66
C ALA A 226 23.59 16.59 0.93
N GLU A 227 23.52 17.10 -0.32
CA GLU A 227 24.69 17.50 -1.10
C GLU A 227 25.51 18.58 -0.38
N GLN A 228 24.85 19.65 0.09
CA GLN A 228 25.51 20.76 0.81
C GLN A 228 26.19 20.26 2.09
N TRP A 229 25.50 19.44 2.87
CA TRP A 229 26.06 18.82 4.08
C TRP A 229 27.29 17.95 3.75
N PHE A 230 27.20 17.12 2.72
CA PHE A 230 28.29 16.27 2.26
C PHE A 230 29.48 17.07 1.76
N MET A 231 29.23 18.08 0.92
CA MET A 231 30.26 18.93 0.32
C MET A 231 30.98 19.82 1.35
N ALA A 232 30.32 20.18 2.44
CA ALA A 232 30.97 20.91 3.54
C ALA A 232 32.11 20.09 4.18
N ALA A 233 32.05 18.77 4.12
CA ALA A 233 33.10 17.86 4.61
C ALA A 233 34.07 17.40 3.50
N ALA A 234 33.54 16.99 2.36
CA ALA A 234 34.33 16.40 1.28
C ALA A 234 35.18 17.46 0.51
N ASN A 235 34.62 18.66 0.34
CA ASN A 235 35.25 19.79 -0.38
C ASN A 235 35.80 19.41 -1.78
N ASP A 236 35.21 18.39 -2.42
CA ASP A 236 35.58 17.89 -3.74
C ASP A 236 34.35 17.38 -4.46
N HIS A 237 33.98 18.02 -5.57
CA HIS A 237 32.83 17.58 -6.40
C HIS A 237 32.99 16.17 -6.98
N GLY A 238 34.22 15.72 -7.22
CA GLY A 238 34.50 14.34 -7.67
C GLY A 238 34.09 13.28 -6.65
N ALA A 239 33.97 13.66 -5.37
CA ALA A 239 33.51 12.77 -4.31
C ALA A 239 32.03 12.38 -4.45
N ILE A 240 31.19 13.20 -5.11
CA ILE A 240 29.76 12.93 -5.33
C ILE A 240 29.56 11.57 -6.03
N ALA A 241 30.38 11.24 -7.03
CA ALA A 241 30.31 9.98 -7.75
C ALA A 241 30.49 8.72 -6.86
N LYS A 242 31.06 8.87 -5.66
CA LYS A 242 31.27 7.77 -4.71
C LYS A 242 30.21 7.69 -3.60
N HIS A 243 29.38 8.71 -3.48
CA HIS A 243 28.44 8.85 -2.38
C HIS A 243 26.99 9.08 -2.80
N PHE A 244 26.75 9.24 -4.10
CA PHE A 244 25.40 9.46 -4.61
C PHE A 244 25.10 8.52 -5.77
N VAL A 245 23.93 7.90 -5.70
CA VAL A 245 23.31 7.13 -6.79
C VAL A 245 21.90 7.65 -7.02
N ALA A 246 21.35 7.51 -8.20
CA ALA A 246 20.01 7.98 -8.50
C ALA A 246 19.18 6.91 -9.20
N VAL A 247 17.87 6.92 -8.94
CA VAL A 247 16.86 6.18 -9.69
C VAL A 247 16.00 7.20 -10.43
N SER A 248 16.17 7.30 -11.76
CA SER A 248 15.53 8.35 -12.56
C SER A 248 15.55 8.03 -14.05
N THR A 249 14.55 8.53 -14.79
CA THR A 249 14.55 8.56 -16.26
C THR A 249 15.30 9.78 -16.83
N ASN A 250 15.59 10.79 -16.01
CA ASN A 250 16.16 12.07 -16.45
C ASN A 250 17.68 12.11 -16.25
N ARG A 251 18.42 11.35 -17.07
CA ARG A 251 19.89 11.26 -17.00
C ARG A 251 20.57 12.64 -17.05
N LYS A 252 20.03 13.57 -17.86
CA LYS A 252 20.60 14.93 -18.00
C LYS A 252 20.62 15.71 -16.69
N LEU A 253 19.51 15.72 -15.95
CA LEU A 253 19.45 16.43 -14.67
C LEU A 253 20.25 15.71 -13.58
N VAL A 254 20.29 14.38 -13.62
CA VAL A 254 21.07 13.57 -12.66
C VAL A 254 22.58 13.82 -12.83
N THR A 255 23.07 13.80 -14.08
CA THR A 255 24.50 14.09 -14.34
C THR A 255 24.86 15.54 -14.05
N ALA A 256 23.94 16.49 -14.29
CA ALA A 256 24.14 17.90 -13.91
C ALA A 256 24.21 18.10 -12.39
N PHE A 257 23.63 17.20 -11.58
CA PHE A 257 23.75 17.19 -10.12
C PHE A 257 25.15 16.68 -9.67
N GLY A 258 25.92 16.04 -10.55
CA GLY A 258 27.24 15.48 -10.26
C GLY A 258 27.27 13.96 -10.06
N ILE A 259 26.14 13.28 -10.20
CA ILE A 259 26.08 11.82 -10.11
C ILE A 259 26.62 11.21 -11.39
N ALA A 260 27.54 10.25 -11.27
CA ALA A 260 28.14 9.57 -12.41
C ALA A 260 27.08 8.75 -13.18
N GLU A 261 27.23 8.67 -14.50
CA GLU A 261 26.22 8.01 -15.36
C GLU A 261 26.03 6.52 -15.04
N GLU A 262 27.10 5.84 -14.67
CA GLU A 262 27.07 4.45 -14.21
C GLU A 262 26.29 4.24 -12.89
N ASN A 263 26.06 5.32 -12.12
CA ASN A 263 25.32 5.32 -10.86
C ASN A 263 23.84 5.72 -11.03
N ILE A 264 23.37 5.87 -12.28
CA ILE A 264 21.98 6.17 -12.61
C ILE A 264 21.25 4.87 -12.92
N PHE A 265 20.24 4.54 -12.15
CA PHE A 265 19.38 3.38 -12.32
C PHE A 265 18.11 3.77 -13.06
N ASP A 266 17.75 2.98 -14.07
CA ASP A 266 16.63 3.27 -14.93
C ASP A 266 15.30 2.78 -14.35
N MET A 267 14.23 3.43 -14.75
CA MET A 267 12.86 3.00 -14.55
C MET A 267 12.05 3.31 -15.82
N TRP A 268 10.85 2.74 -15.91
CA TRP A 268 10.05 2.78 -17.13
C TRP A 268 8.72 3.51 -16.92
N ASP A 269 8.18 4.05 -18.01
CA ASP A 269 6.91 4.79 -17.98
C ASP A 269 5.70 3.90 -17.70
N TRP A 270 5.77 2.63 -18.06
CA TRP A 270 4.76 1.62 -17.76
C TRP A 270 4.77 1.13 -16.30
N VAL A 271 5.62 1.72 -15.44
CA VAL A 271 5.62 1.49 -13.99
C VAL A 271 5.06 2.72 -13.30
N GLY A 272 3.88 2.59 -12.70
CA GLY A 272 3.29 3.62 -11.85
C GLY A 272 4.08 3.80 -10.55
N GLY A 273 4.14 5.04 -10.01
CA GLY A 273 4.92 5.36 -8.81
C GLY A 273 4.60 4.46 -7.61
N ARG A 274 3.32 4.29 -7.27
CA ARG A 274 2.87 3.45 -6.15
C ARG A 274 3.02 1.94 -6.35
N PHE A 275 3.34 1.52 -7.59
CA PHE A 275 3.64 0.14 -7.98
C PHE A 275 5.12 -0.07 -8.31
N SER A 276 5.98 0.91 -8.01
CA SER A 276 7.38 0.91 -8.45
C SER A 276 8.34 0.14 -7.55
N LEU A 277 7.89 -0.37 -6.43
CA LEU A 277 8.66 -1.15 -5.45
C LEU A 277 9.55 -2.24 -6.11
N TRP A 278 9.04 -2.86 -7.16
CA TRP A 278 9.66 -3.97 -7.88
C TRP A 278 10.78 -3.57 -8.86
N SER A 279 10.90 -2.26 -9.15
CA SER A 279 11.91 -1.66 -10.04
C SER A 279 13.19 -1.30 -9.29
N ALA A 280 14.06 -0.50 -9.91
CA ALA A 280 15.22 0.10 -9.26
C ALA A 280 14.86 1.00 -8.03
N ILE A 281 13.59 1.39 -7.86
CA ILE A 281 13.09 1.98 -6.62
C ILE A 281 13.30 1.04 -5.41
N GLY A 282 13.35 -0.28 -5.64
CA GLY A 282 13.71 -1.28 -4.64
C GLY A 282 15.21 -1.38 -4.31
N LEU A 283 16.07 -0.56 -4.90
CA LEU A 283 17.52 -0.59 -4.61
C LEU A 283 17.83 -0.47 -3.11
N PRO A 284 17.17 0.37 -2.30
CA PRO A 284 17.36 0.39 -0.85
C PRO A 284 17.05 -0.97 -0.18
N ILE A 285 16.09 -1.73 -0.72
CA ILE A 285 15.76 -3.07 -0.22
C ILE A 285 16.90 -4.04 -0.53
N ALA A 286 17.41 -4.02 -1.76
CA ALA A 286 18.55 -4.86 -2.16
C ALA A 286 19.82 -4.52 -1.35
N LEU A 287 20.04 -3.25 -1.01
CA LEU A 287 21.12 -2.81 -0.13
C LEU A 287 20.91 -3.33 1.30
N SER A 288 19.70 -3.27 1.82
CA SER A 288 19.36 -3.73 3.18
C SER A 288 19.44 -5.24 3.32
N LEU A 289 18.67 -5.98 2.49
CA LEU A 289 18.51 -7.44 2.58
C LEU A 289 19.59 -8.24 1.86
N GLY A 290 20.30 -7.63 0.94
CA GLY A 290 21.06 -8.30 -0.11
C GLY A 290 20.19 -8.56 -1.35
N TYR A 291 20.86 -8.73 -2.48
CA TYR A 291 20.16 -8.94 -3.75
C TYR A 291 19.26 -10.18 -3.74
N GLU A 292 19.71 -11.28 -3.14
CA GLU A 292 18.91 -12.51 -3.02
C GLU A 292 17.62 -12.27 -2.22
N GLY A 293 17.68 -11.47 -1.14
CA GLY A 293 16.48 -11.10 -0.38
C GLY A 293 15.51 -10.26 -1.20
N PHE A 294 16.01 -9.40 -2.08
CA PHE A 294 15.15 -8.66 -3.03
C PHE A 294 14.56 -9.60 -4.09
N VAL A 295 15.36 -10.54 -4.63
CA VAL A 295 14.86 -11.58 -5.57
C VAL A 295 13.78 -12.46 -4.92
N ASP A 296 13.93 -12.82 -3.66
CA ASP A 296 12.92 -13.58 -2.91
C ASP A 296 11.59 -12.78 -2.77
N LEU A 297 11.67 -11.46 -2.57
CA LEU A 297 10.49 -10.59 -2.57
C LEU A 297 9.78 -10.62 -3.94
N LEU A 298 10.55 -10.48 -5.03
CA LEU A 298 10.03 -10.60 -6.40
C LEU A 298 9.41 -11.97 -6.66
N GLN A 299 10.04 -13.04 -6.17
CA GLN A 299 9.57 -14.41 -6.34
C GLN A 299 8.20 -14.64 -5.69
N GLY A 300 8.01 -14.18 -4.45
CA GLY A 300 6.73 -14.31 -3.77
C GLY A 300 5.61 -13.55 -4.49
N ALA A 301 5.91 -12.36 -5.01
CA ALA A 301 4.96 -11.59 -5.79
C ALA A 301 4.64 -12.27 -7.14
N TYR A 302 5.62 -12.85 -7.82
CA TYR A 302 5.42 -13.63 -9.04
C TYR A 302 4.54 -14.88 -8.80
N GLU A 303 4.71 -15.57 -7.68
CA GLU A 303 3.83 -16.71 -7.33
C GLU A 303 2.36 -16.26 -7.21
N MET A 304 2.11 -15.07 -6.67
CA MET A 304 0.77 -14.48 -6.62
C MET A 304 0.28 -14.03 -8.01
N ASP A 305 1.16 -13.51 -8.87
CA ASP A 305 0.81 -13.18 -10.27
C ASP A 305 0.34 -14.43 -11.03
N LEU A 306 1.05 -15.55 -10.88
CA LEU A 306 0.64 -16.82 -11.50
C LEU A 306 -0.72 -17.30 -10.97
N HIS A 307 -0.93 -17.21 -9.65
CA HIS A 307 -2.22 -17.53 -9.07
C HIS A 307 -3.32 -16.62 -9.64
N PHE A 308 -3.09 -15.31 -9.68
CA PHE A 308 -4.06 -14.35 -10.22
C PHE A 308 -4.39 -14.63 -11.69
N GLN A 309 -3.40 -14.97 -12.51
CA GLN A 309 -3.60 -15.28 -13.93
C GLN A 309 -4.35 -16.58 -14.16
N GLN A 310 -4.06 -17.64 -13.39
CA GLN A 310 -4.43 -19.01 -13.73
C GLN A 310 -5.64 -19.53 -12.94
N ALA A 311 -5.86 -19.04 -11.72
CA ALA A 311 -6.94 -19.54 -10.89
C ALA A 311 -8.32 -19.10 -11.44
N PRO A 312 -9.31 -20.00 -11.42
CA PRO A 312 -10.71 -19.64 -11.67
C PRO A 312 -11.17 -18.54 -10.70
N LEU A 313 -12.11 -17.68 -11.12
CA LEU A 313 -12.55 -16.52 -10.33
C LEU A 313 -12.96 -16.88 -8.90
N GLU A 314 -13.66 -18.01 -8.72
CA GLU A 314 -14.19 -18.49 -7.44
C GLU A 314 -13.13 -18.95 -6.43
N SER A 315 -11.93 -19.29 -6.91
CA SER A 315 -10.76 -19.69 -6.10
C SER A 315 -9.60 -18.72 -6.21
N ASN A 316 -9.80 -17.58 -6.89
CA ASN A 316 -8.81 -16.54 -7.08
C ASN A 316 -8.83 -15.56 -5.88
N ALA A 317 -7.83 -15.63 -5.01
CA ALA A 317 -7.82 -14.88 -3.77
C ALA A 317 -7.90 -13.35 -3.98
N PRO A 318 -7.09 -12.72 -4.88
CA PRO A 318 -7.24 -11.30 -5.22
C PRO A 318 -8.64 -10.92 -5.69
N VAL A 319 -9.26 -11.74 -6.57
CA VAL A 319 -10.61 -11.50 -7.08
C VAL A 319 -11.63 -11.57 -5.96
N MET A 320 -11.59 -12.64 -5.15
CA MET A 320 -12.53 -12.78 -4.05
C MET A 320 -12.39 -11.68 -3.00
N MET A 321 -11.15 -11.26 -2.69
CA MET A 321 -10.89 -10.15 -1.78
C MET A 321 -11.45 -8.82 -2.32
N ALA A 322 -11.31 -8.59 -3.62
CA ALA A 322 -11.89 -7.42 -4.30
C ALA A 322 -13.42 -7.43 -4.24
N LEU A 323 -14.03 -8.58 -4.52
CA LEU A 323 -15.49 -8.76 -4.53
C LEU A 323 -16.10 -8.58 -3.13
N VAL A 324 -15.46 -9.12 -2.08
CA VAL A 324 -15.88 -8.89 -0.69
C VAL A 324 -15.76 -7.40 -0.32
N GLY A 325 -14.70 -6.73 -0.77
CA GLY A 325 -14.54 -5.28 -0.58
C GLY A 325 -15.65 -4.47 -1.26
N ILE A 326 -16.00 -4.82 -2.51
CA ILE A 326 -17.09 -4.19 -3.26
C ILE A 326 -18.45 -4.46 -2.59
N TRP A 327 -18.69 -5.68 -2.12
CA TRP A 327 -19.88 -6.03 -1.35
C TRP A 327 -20.05 -5.12 -0.14
N ASN A 328 -19.01 -5.03 0.67
CA ASN A 328 -18.99 -4.19 1.86
C ASN A 328 -19.19 -2.70 1.53
N ARG A 329 -18.51 -2.20 0.49
CA ARG A 329 -18.54 -0.78 0.11
C ARG A 329 -19.83 -0.36 -0.58
N ASN A 330 -20.27 -1.11 -1.59
CA ASN A 330 -21.32 -0.67 -2.51
C ASN A 330 -22.71 -1.15 -2.12
N PHE A 331 -22.81 -2.33 -1.51
CA PHE A 331 -24.11 -2.94 -1.20
C PHE A 331 -24.45 -2.86 0.29
N LEU A 332 -23.47 -2.99 1.18
CA LEU A 332 -23.67 -2.79 2.61
C LEU A 332 -23.42 -1.33 3.06
N GLY A 333 -22.76 -0.52 2.21
CA GLY A 333 -22.59 0.92 2.43
C GLY A 333 -21.51 1.30 3.44
N TYR A 334 -20.52 0.42 3.68
CA TYR A 334 -19.47 0.69 4.66
C TYR A 334 -18.42 1.66 4.10
N PRO A 335 -18.17 2.80 4.78
CA PRO A 335 -17.38 3.89 4.20
C PRO A 335 -15.86 3.72 4.32
N ALA A 336 -15.40 2.84 5.20
CA ALA A 336 -13.99 2.66 5.53
C ALA A 336 -13.62 1.18 5.60
N GLN A 337 -12.32 0.88 5.55
CA GLN A 337 -11.73 -0.44 5.77
C GLN A 337 -10.48 -0.28 6.64
N ALA A 338 -10.39 -1.08 7.70
CA ALA A 338 -9.22 -1.10 8.58
C ALA A 338 -8.25 -2.22 8.15
N LEU A 339 -6.95 -1.93 8.13
CA LEU A 339 -5.87 -2.91 7.98
C LEU A 339 -5.17 -3.08 9.32
N LEU A 340 -5.28 -4.25 9.91
CA LEU A 340 -4.89 -4.53 11.30
C LEU A 340 -3.84 -5.66 11.35
N PRO A 341 -2.56 -5.34 11.07
CA PRO A 341 -1.50 -6.33 11.20
C PRO A 341 -1.24 -6.68 12.67
N TYR A 342 -1.37 -7.96 13.01
CA TYR A 342 -0.93 -8.54 14.28
C TYR A 342 0.48 -9.10 14.14
N ASP A 343 1.35 -8.26 13.63
CA ASP A 343 2.79 -8.47 13.52
C ASP A 343 3.47 -7.09 13.47
N GLN A 344 4.33 -6.81 14.45
CA GLN A 344 5.01 -5.52 14.54
C GLN A 344 5.84 -5.19 13.30
N CYS A 345 6.34 -6.21 12.61
CA CYS A 345 7.08 -6.01 11.36
C CYS A 345 6.26 -5.31 10.28
N LEU A 346 4.93 -5.50 10.28
CA LEU A 346 4.01 -4.93 9.29
C LEU A 346 3.43 -3.56 9.68
N HIS A 347 4.00 -2.87 10.68
CA HIS A 347 3.44 -1.60 11.17
C HIS A 347 3.36 -0.50 10.08
N ARG A 348 4.18 -0.54 9.04
CA ARG A 348 4.12 0.38 7.90
C ARG A 348 3.20 -0.10 6.76
N PHE A 349 2.71 -1.33 6.83
CA PHE A 349 1.85 -1.89 5.78
C PHE A 349 0.56 -1.10 5.56
N PRO A 350 -0.19 -0.66 6.61
CA PRO A 350 -1.36 0.19 6.42
C PRO A 350 -1.03 1.49 5.68
N ALA A 351 0.04 2.19 6.04
CA ALA A 351 0.45 3.44 5.38
C ALA A 351 0.84 3.25 3.91
N TYR A 352 1.50 2.13 3.57
CA TYR A 352 1.79 1.76 2.18
C TYR A 352 0.49 1.50 1.39
N MET A 353 -0.45 0.76 1.96
CA MET A 353 -1.73 0.45 1.31
C MET A 353 -2.63 1.68 1.18
N GLN A 354 -2.53 2.67 2.06
CA GLN A 354 -3.23 3.94 1.89
C GLN A 354 -2.94 4.57 0.52
N GLN A 355 -1.67 4.67 0.14
CA GLN A 355 -1.32 5.17 -1.17
C GLN A 355 -1.74 4.19 -2.27
N ALA A 356 -1.36 2.93 -2.16
CA ALA A 356 -1.63 1.93 -3.19
C ALA A 356 -3.12 1.86 -3.56
N GLU A 357 -4.02 1.90 -2.58
CA GLU A 357 -5.45 1.73 -2.79
C GLU A 357 -6.20 3.05 -3.04
N MET A 358 -5.97 4.07 -2.17
CA MET A 358 -6.74 5.32 -2.27
C MET A 358 -6.31 6.20 -3.44
N GLU A 359 -5.02 6.24 -3.79
CA GLU A 359 -4.55 6.96 -4.97
C GLU A 359 -4.99 6.27 -6.27
N SER A 360 -5.05 4.92 -6.27
CA SER A 360 -5.53 4.16 -7.42
C SER A 360 -7.03 4.32 -7.63
N ASN A 361 -7.83 4.05 -6.62
CA ASN A 361 -9.28 3.90 -6.76
C ASN A 361 -10.08 5.06 -6.18
N GLY A 362 -9.43 6.10 -5.65
CA GLY A 362 -10.06 7.34 -5.20
C GLY A 362 -10.46 8.24 -6.36
N LYS A 363 -11.40 7.78 -7.19
CA LYS A 363 -11.83 8.47 -8.43
C LYS A 363 -13.30 8.81 -8.35
N HIS A 364 -13.69 9.92 -8.98
CA HIS A 364 -15.07 10.41 -9.02
C HIS A 364 -15.72 10.35 -10.41
N VAL A 365 -14.96 9.90 -11.41
CA VAL A 365 -15.43 9.71 -12.80
C VAL A 365 -15.14 8.28 -13.27
N ASN A 366 -15.98 7.78 -14.18
CA ASN A 366 -15.81 6.49 -14.83
C ASN A 366 -14.90 6.61 -16.09
N TRP A 367 -14.67 5.49 -16.78
CA TRP A 367 -13.89 5.45 -18.03
C TRP A 367 -14.40 6.35 -19.15
N ALA A 368 -15.69 6.71 -19.12
CA ALA A 368 -16.28 7.64 -20.09
C ALA A 368 -16.12 9.12 -19.65
N GLY A 369 -15.50 9.40 -18.51
CA GLY A 369 -15.39 10.75 -17.94
C GLY A 369 -16.66 11.27 -17.28
N GLU A 370 -17.64 10.39 -17.02
CA GLU A 370 -18.89 10.76 -16.37
C GLU A 370 -18.78 10.60 -14.83
N PRO A 371 -19.43 11.48 -14.05
CA PRO A 371 -19.50 11.32 -12.60
C PRO A 371 -20.12 9.97 -12.20
N ILE A 372 -19.48 9.26 -11.25
CA ILE A 372 -20.03 8.01 -10.73
C ILE A 372 -21.10 8.28 -9.66
N SER A 373 -22.14 7.44 -9.64
CA SER A 373 -23.25 7.50 -8.68
C SER A 373 -23.11 6.50 -7.52
N TYR A 374 -22.00 5.77 -7.45
CA TYR A 374 -21.68 4.77 -6.45
C TYR A 374 -20.36 5.12 -5.74
N GLY A 375 -20.14 4.54 -4.57
CA GLY A 375 -18.85 4.70 -3.87
C GLY A 375 -17.73 3.96 -4.57
N SER A 376 -16.60 4.61 -4.79
CA SER A 376 -15.35 3.94 -5.13
C SER A 376 -14.61 3.49 -3.86
N VAL A 377 -13.29 3.58 -3.82
CA VAL A 377 -12.47 3.12 -2.69
C VAL A 377 -13.01 3.55 -1.32
N PRO A 378 -13.02 2.67 -0.31
CA PRO A 378 -13.26 3.09 1.08
C PRO A 378 -12.06 3.88 1.62
N LEU A 379 -12.26 4.61 2.72
CA LEU A 379 -11.16 5.16 3.49
C LEU A 379 -10.33 4.01 4.08
N VAL A 380 -9.10 3.85 3.63
CA VAL A 380 -8.16 2.82 4.13
C VAL A 380 -7.31 3.40 5.24
N TRP A 381 -7.26 2.73 6.39
CA TRP A 381 -6.48 3.14 7.55
C TRP A 381 -6.14 1.92 8.41
N GLY A 382 -5.28 2.07 9.40
CA GLY A 382 -4.98 0.97 10.30
C GLY A 382 -3.73 1.20 11.13
N GLU A 383 -3.52 0.29 12.08
CA GLU A 383 -2.40 0.26 13.01
C GLU A 383 -2.15 -1.20 13.42
N VAL A 384 -0.99 -1.50 13.97
CA VAL A 384 -0.69 -2.82 14.52
C VAL A 384 -1.70 -3.22 15.61
N GLY A 385 -2.08 -4.49 15.61
CA GLY A 385 -3.23 -5.05 16.28
C GLY A 385 -3.40 -4.67 17.75
N ILE A 386 -2.47 -5.00 18.66
CA ILE A 386 -2.64 -4.72 20.09
C ILE A 386 -2.60 -3.22 20.38
N ASN A 387 -1.72 -2.44 19.74
CA ASN A 387 -1.72 -0.99 19.90
C ASN A 387 -3.06 -0.39 19.45
N GLY A 388 -3.60 -0.83 18.32
CA GLY A 388 -4.92 -0.45 17.83
C GLY A 388 -6.04 -0.73 18.83
N GLN A 389 -5.98 -1.86 19.57
CA GLN A 389 -6.99 -2.20 20.59
C GLN A 389 -7.08 -1.12 21.69
N HIS A 390 -5.97 -0.50 22.02
CA HIS A 390 -5.89 0.56 23.03
C HIS A 390 -6.08 1.98 22.46
N ALA A 391 -6.33 2.10 21.15
CA ALA A 391 -6.49 3.38 20.49
C ALA A 391 -7.91 3.60 19.92
N PHE A 392 -8.44 2.68 19.12
CA PHE A 392 -9.67 2.90 18.36
C PHE A 392 -10.66 1.70 18.34
N TYR A 393 -10.36 0.59 18.99
CA TYR A 393 -11.28 -0.57 18.99
C TYR A 393 -12.61 -0.29 19.71
N GLN A 394 -12.65 0.70 20.60
CA GLN A 394 -13.91 1.20 21.13
C GLN A 394 -14.89 1.56 20.00
N MET A 395 -14.41 2.25 18.97
CA MET A 395 -15.22 2.62 17.81
C MET A 395 -15.53 1.41 16.91
N LEU A 396 -14.58 0.49 16.72
CA LEU A 396 -14.82 -0.72 15.93
C LEU A 396 -15.92 -1.60 16.54
N HIS A 397 -15.97 -1.72 17.87
CA HIS A 397 -16.98 -2.54 18.57
C HIS A 397 -18.31 -1.84 18.77
N GLN A 398 -18.31 -0.58 19.21
CA GLN A 398 -19.50 0.13 19.67
C GLN A 398 -19.84 1.40 18.86
N GLY A 399 -19.01 1.77 17.86
CA GLY A 399 -19.29 2.92 17.00
C GLY A 399 -20.53 2.72 16.13
N THR A 400 -21.08 3.82 15.62
CA THR A 400 -22.26 3.84 14.75
C THR A 400 -21.98 3.29 13.36
N ASP A 401 -20.76 3.52 12.84
CA ASP A 401 -20.34 3.00 11.55
C ASP A 401 -19.81 1.57 11.69
N ILE A 402 -20.10 0.74 10.68
CA ILE A 402 -19.50 -0.58 10.53
C ILE A 402 -18.26 -0.42 9.65
N ILE A 403 -17.13 -0.91 10.17
CA ILE A 403 -15.84 -0.83 9.49
C ILE A 403 -15.31 -2.25 9.31
N PRO A 404 -15.40 -2.82 8.10
CA PRO A 404 -14.75 -4.08 7.79
C PRO A 404 -13.25 -3.98 8.05
N ALA A 405 -12.66 -5.09 8.52
CA ALA A 405 -11.25 -5.11 8.86
C ALA A 405 -10.54 -6.32 8.26
N ASP A 406 -9.32 -6.09 7.75
CA ASP A 406 -8.39 -7.14 7.37
C ASP A 406 -7.42 -7.37 8.54
N PHE A 407 -7.54 -8.52 9.18
CA PHE A 407 -6.61 -8.99 10.22
C PHE A 407 -5.49 -9.79 9.57
N ILE A 408 -4.25 -9.37 9.76
CA ILE A 408 -3.08 -10.00 9.16
C ILE A 408 -2.18 -10.49 10.28
N GLY A 409 -1.95 -11.82 10.38
CA GLY A 409 -1.11 -12.42 11.42
C GLY A 409 -0.19 -13.47 10.85
N SER A 410 0.89 -13.79 11.55
CA SER A 410 1.85 -14.84 11.18
C SER A 410 1.80 -16.01 12.14
N ILE A 411 1.97 -17.24 11.63
CA ILE A 411 2.03 -18.48 12.44
C ILE A 411 3.34 -18.51 13.24
N GLU A 412 4.44 -18.19 12.56
CA GLU A 412 5.76 -18.14 13.17
C GLU A 412 6.19 -16.69 13.40
N PRO A 413 6.68 -16.34 14.60
CA PRO A 413 7.21 -15.00 14.84
C PRO A 413 8.55 -14.79 14.12
N THR A 414 8.81 -13.56 13.68
CA THR A 414 10.11 -13.18 13.11
C THR A 414 11.23 -13.24 14.16
N VAL A 415 10.90 -12.93 15.43
CA VAL A 415 11.79 -13.05 16.59
C VAL A 415 11.04 -13.76 17.70
N SER A 416 11.59 -14.87 18.17
CA SER A 416 10.99 -15.64 19.26
C SER A 416 11.35 -15.05 20.63
N VAL A 417 10.32 -14.64 21.38
CA VAL A 417 10.41 -14.25 22.78
C VAL A 417 9.32 -15.02 23.52
N ASP A 418 9.69 -15.69 24.61
CA ASP A 418 8.82 -16.62 25.33
C ASP A 418 7.48 -15.96 25.73
N GLY A 419 6.37 -16.62 25.41
CA GLY A 419 5.00 -16.21 25.71
C GLY A 419 4.45 -15.04 24.89
N HIS A 420 5.28 -14.27 24.18
CA HIS A 420 4.83 -13.07 23.46
C HIS A 420 3.96 -13.40 22.25
N HIS A 421 4.37 -14.38 21.46
CA HIS A 421 3.66 -14.71 20.23
C HIS A 421 2.28 -15.31 20.50
N ASP A 422 2.18 -16.23 21.47
CA ASP A 422 0.89 -16.82 21.85
C ASP A 422 -0.08 -15.76 22.39
N ALA A 423 0.41 -14.80 23.18
CA ALA A 423 -0.39 -13.68 23.67
C ALA A 423 -0.88 -12.80 22.52
N LEU A 424 -0.04 -12.52 21.52
CA LEU A 424 -0.41 -11.76 20.31
C LEU A 424 -1.48 -12.49 19.51
N MET A 425 -1.27 -13.79 19.23
CA MET A 425 -2.20 -14.60 18.43
C MET A 425 -3.50 -14.89 19.14
N ALA A 426 -3.50 -15.03 20.46
CA ALA A 426 -4.74 -15.12 21.24
C ALA A 426 -5.61 -13.87 21.05
N ASN A 427 -5.02 -12.67 21.06
CA ASN A 427 -5.73 -11.42 20.77
C ASN A 427 -6.21 -11.35 19.32
N PHE A 428 -5.37 -11.76 18.35
CA PHE A 428 -5.73 -11.83 16.94
C PHE A 428 -7.01 -12.63 16.69
N PHE A 429 -7.10 -13.84 17.24
CA PHE A 429 -8.28 -14.69 17.10
C PHE A 429 -9.47 -14.17 17.93
N ALA A 430 -9.23 -13.71 19.14
CA ALA A 430 -10.28 -13.20 20.01
C ALA A 430 -10.98 -11.97 19.43
N GLN A 431 -10.24 -11.04 18.83
CA GLN A 431 -10.84 -9.82 18.28
C GLN A 431 -11.72 -10.08 17.05
N THR A 432 -11.30 -10.96 16.15
CA THR A 432 -12.14 -11.34 15.00
C THR A 432 -13.42 -12.05 15.44
N GLN A 433 -13.34 -12.87 16.51
CA GLN A 433 -14.51 -13.52 17.10
C GLN A 433 -15.42 -12.51 17.79
N ALA A 434 -14.87 -11.62 18.60
CA ALA A 434 -15.65 -10.62 19.35
C ALA A 434 -16.38 -9.64 18.42
N LEU A 435 -15.72 -9.18 17.35
CA LEU A 435 -16.33 -8.31 16.32
C LEU A 435 -17.51 -9.00 15.63
N MET A 436 -17.42 -10.30 15.38
CA MET A 436 -18.51 -11.07 14.77
C MET A 436 -19.64 -11.34 15.76
N GLN A 437 -19.32 -11.84 16.96
CA GLN A 437 -20.33 -12.33 17.91
C GLN A 437 -21.05 -11.20 18.65
N GLY A 438 -20.30 -10.22 19.12
CA GLY A 438 -20.83 -9.22 20.07
C GLY A 438 -21.19 -9.83 21.43
N ILE A 439 -21.89 -9.05 22.24
CA ILE A 439 -22.51 -9.45 23.49
C ILE A 439 -23.83 -8.68 23.65
N ASP A 440 -24.94 -9.37 23.81
CA ASP A 440 -26.25 -8.76 23.93
C ASP A 440 -26.58 -8.33 25.40
N ALA A 441 -27.68 -7.61 25.56
CA ALA A 441 -28.10 -7.07 26.85
C ALA A 441 -28.38 -8.17 27.89
N ASP A 442 -28.93 -9.30 27.48
CA ASP A 442 -29.27 -10.39 28.40
C ASP A 442 -28.02 -11.10 28.92
N GLN A 443 -27.04 -11.29 28.05
CA GLN A 443 -25.74 -11.83 28.43
C GLN A 443 -25.00 -10.85 29.37
N VAL A 444 -25.03 -9.55 29.08
CA VAL A 444 -24.45 -8.51 29.96
C VAL A 444 -25.13 -8.51 31.33
N ARG A 445 -26.48 -8.57 31.39
CA ARG A 445 -27.22 -8.68 32.67
C ARG A 445 -26.79 -9.90 33.47
N LYS A 446 -26.71 -11.05 32.81
CA LYS A 446 -26.30 -12.32 33.44
C LYS A 446 -24.89 -12.23 34.01
N GLU A 447 -23.93 -11.67 33.27
CA GLU A 447 -22.56 -11.51 33.72
C GLU A 447 -22.43 -10.53 34.90
N LEU A 448 -23.16 -9.40 34.85
CA LEU A 448 -23.14 -8.42 35.92
C LEU A 448 -23.80 -8.95 37.19
N THR A 449 -24.89 -9.70 37.05
CA THR A 449 -25.54 -10.39 38.16
C THR A 449 -24.60 -11.40 38.83
N ALA A 450 -23.88 -12.20 38.03
CA ALA A 450 -22.90 -13.15 38.54
C ALA A 450 -21.73 -12.46 39.27
N LYS A 451 -21.41 -11.22 38.94
CA LYS A 451 -20.42 -10.37 39.62
C LYS A 451 -20.97 -9.64 40.85
N GLY A 452 -22.25 -9.86 41.22
CA GLY A 452 -22.87 -9.27 42.38
C GLY A 452 -23.28 -7.80 42.24
N VAL A 453 -23.41 -7.30 41.01
CA VAL A 453 -23.88 -5.93 40.75
C VAL A 453 -25.39 -5.84 41.03
N SER A 454 -25.84 -4.78 41.71
CA SER A 454 -27.27 -4.59 42.01
C SER A 454 -28.12 -4.45 40.74
N ALA A 455 -29.35 -4.95 40.77
CA ALA A 455 -30.27 -4.89 39.63
C ALA A 455 -30.48 -3.44 39.11
N ALA A 456 -30.62 -2.46 39.99
CA ALA A 456 -30.75 -1.06 39.60
C ALA A 456 -29.50 -0.57 38.81
N ARG A 457 -28.31 -0.90 39.28
CA ARG A 457 -27.06 -0.52 38.59
C ARG A 457 -26.88 -1.27 37.26
N ILE A 458 -27.35 -2.50 37.18
CA ILE A 458 -27.33 -3.27 35.93
C ILE A 458 -28.13 -2.55 34.85
N GLU A 459 -29.38 -2.15 35.15
CA GLU A 459 -30.22 -1.46 34.15
C GLU A 459 -29.68 -0.08 33.75
N GLU A 460 -28.97 0.61 34.64
CA GLU A 460 -28.27 1.85 34.27
C GLU A 460 -27.14 1.67 33.25
N ILE A 461 -26.42 0.53 33.30
CA ILE A 461 -25.17 0.36 32.53
C ILE A 461 -25.25 -0.69 31.44
N VAL A 462 -26.33 -1.48 31.37
CA VAL A 462 -26.39 -2.63 30.45
C VAL A 462 -26.20 -2.21 29.00
N GLU A 463 -26.90 -1.19 28.54
CA GLU A 463 -26.81 -0.70 27.15
C GLU A 463 -25.41 -0.15 26.79
N HIS A 464 -24.68 0.39 27.78
CA HIS A 464 -23.30 0.84 27.59
C HIS A 464 -22.29 -0.30 27.44
N LYS A 465 -22.67 -1.53 27.83
CA LYS A 465 -21.82 -2.72 27.77
C LYS A 465 -22.19 -3.67 26.62
N VAL A 466 -23.28 -3.42 25.95
CA VAL A 466 -23.66 -4.19 24.75
C VAL A 466 -22.67 -3.94 23.62
N HIS A 467 -22.17 -5.01 23.02
CA HIS A 467 -21.47 -4.97 21.75
C HIS A 467 -22.36 -5.61 20.69
N LYS A 468 -22.76 -4.84 19.70
CA LYS A 468 -23.74 -5.30 18.69
C LYS A 468 -23.23 -6.50 17.88
N GLY A 469 -21.91 -6.66 17.79
CA GLY A 469 -21.33 -7.67 16.90
C GLY A 469 -21.63 -7.37 15.43
N ASN A 470 -21.70 -8.41 14.61
CA ASN A 470 -21.99 -8.33 13.18
C ASN A 470 -21.05 -7.38 12.42
N ARG A 471 -19.79 -7.31 12.87
CA ARG A 471 -18.71 -6.50 12.28
C ARG A 471 -17.88 -7.39 11.37
N PRO A 472 -17.91 -7.17 10.05
CA PRO A 472 -17.21 -8.03 9.10
C PRO A 472 -15.70 -7.96 9.26
N SER A 473 -15.04 -9.10 9.06
CA SER A 473 -13.59 -9.16 8.97
C SER A 473 -13.11 -10.23 8.01
N ASN A 474 -11.97 -9.96 7.39
CA ASN A 474 -11.13 -10.93 6.72
C ASN A 474 -9.98 -11.31 7.64
N THR A 475 -9.48 -12.52 7.50
CA THR A 475 -8.27 -12.99 8.18
C THR A 475 -7.26 -13.45 7.14
N LEU A 476 -6.07 -12.87 7.15
CA LEU A 476 -4.93 -13.32 6.37
C LEU A 476 -3.92 -13.93 7.33
N LEU A 477 -3.78 -15.24 7.31
CA LEU A 477 -2.82 -15.96 8.14
C LEU A 477 -1.63 -16.36 7.28
N LEU A 478 -0.46 -15.85 7.65
CA LEU A 478 0.81 -16.03 6.95
C LEU A 478 1.62 -17.12 7.65
N PRO A 479 2.42 -17.94 6.96
CA PRO A 479 3.36 -18.84 7.62
C PRO A 479 4.33 -18.06 8.52
N LYS A 480 4.90 -16.98 7.96
CA LYS A 480 5.84 -16.07 8.62
C LYS A 480 6.06 -14.84 7.75
N VAL A 481 6.48 -13.73 8.34
CA VAL A 481 6.87 -12.52 7.59
C VAL A 481 8.31 -12.68 7.10
N ASP A 482 8.47 -13.24 5.90
CA ASP A 482 9.71 -13.28 5.14
C ASP A 482 9.55 -12.58 3.78
N ALA A 483 10.63 -12.48 3.00
CA ALA A 483 10.61 -11.73 1.75
C ALA A 483 9.59 -12.30 0.75
N LYS A 484 9.50 -13.62 0.59
CA LYS A 484 8.55 -14.25 -0.34
C LYS A 484 7.12 -14.04 0.10
N THR A 485 6.83 -14.23 1.38
CA THR A 485 5.49 -14.05 1.94
C THR A 485 5.05 -12.59 1.84
N LEU A 486 5.94 -11.64 2.15
CA LEU A 486 5.64 -10.22 2.01
C LEU A 486 5.40 -9.83 0.54
N GLY A 487 6.19 -10.36 -0.39
CA GLY A 487 6.00 -10.16 -1.83
C GLY A 487 4.63 -10.66 -2.30
N ALA A 488 4.23 -11.86 -1.88
CA ALA A 488 2.92 -12.43 -2.19
C ALA A 488 1.77 -11.60 -1.58
N LEU A 489 1.92 -11.12 -0.35
CA LEU A 489 0.93 -10.27 0.32
C LEU A 489 0.74 -8.93 -0.41
N ILE A 490 1.82 -8.26 -0.80
CA ILE A 490 1.74 -7.01 -1.55
C ILE A 490 1.04 -7.24 -2.89
N ALA A 491 1.43 -8.25 -3.65
CA ALA A 491 0.83 -8.56 -4.95
C ALA A 491 -0.65 -8.94 -4.85
N LEU A 492 -1.07 -9.62 -3.77
CA LEU A 492 -2.48 -9.89 -3.48
C LEU A 492 -3.31 -8.59 -3.44
N TYR A 493 -2.83 -7.58 -2.72
CA TYR A 493 -3.50 -6.28 -2.63
C TYR A 493 -3.41 -5.49 -3.94
N GLU A 494 -2.29 -5.53 -4.66
CA GLU A 494 -2.18 -4.88 -5.98
C GLU A 494 -3.22 -5.41 -6.95
N HIS A 495 -3.40 -6.73 -7.02
CA HIS A 495 -4.42 -7.35 -7.88
C HIS A 495 -5.84 -7.11 -7.37
N LYS A 496 -6.08 -7.08 -6.04
CA LYS A 496 -7.36 -6.63 -5.46
C LYS A 496 -7.73 -5.24 -5.97
N ILE A 497 -6.80 -4.29 -5.89
CA ILE A 497 -6.98 -2.89 -6.33
C ILE A 497 -7.33 -2.85 -7.82
N PHE A 498 -6.59 -3.60 -8.65
CA PHE A 498 -6.86 -3.72 -10.07
C PHE A 498 -8.29 -4.21 -10.35
N VAL A 499 -8.70 -5.35 -9.75
CA VAL A 499 -10.03 -5.93 -9.96
C VAL A 499 -11.14 -4.98 -9.54
N GLN A 500 -10.98 -4.28 -8.40
CA GLN A 500 -11.93 -3.26 -7.95
C GLN A 500 -12.07 -2.12 -8.97
N GLY A 501 -10.95 -1.61 -9.50
CA GLY A 501 -10.93 -0.56 -10.51
C GLY A 501 -11.66 -0.96 -11.80
N ILE A 502 -11.50 -2.22 -12.23
CA ILE A 502 -12.20 -2.76 -13.40
C ILE A 502 -13.71 -2.80 -13.15
N ILE A 503 -14.14 -3.34 -12.00
CA ILE A 503 -15.57 -3.44 -11.67
C ILE A 503 -16.20 -2.06 -11.51
N TRP A 504 -15.51 -1.10 -10.88
CA TRP A 504 -15.96 0.30 -10.78
C TRP A 504 -15.83 1.10 -12.07
N ARG A 505 -15.25 0.52 -13.13
CA ARG A 505 -15.02 1.21 -14.42
C ARG A 505 -14.27 2.54 -14.25
N ILE A 506 -13.23 2.59 -13.41
CA ILE A 506 -12.41 3.77 -13.13
C ILE A 506 -10.96 3.56 -13.56
N HIS A 507 -10.24 4.66 -13.83
CA HIS A 507 -8.82 4.61 -14.18
C HIS A 507 -7.95 4.52 -12.92
N SER A 508 -7.52 3.30 -12.56
CA SER A 508 -6.77 3.03 -11.32
C SER A 508 -5.29 3.42 -11.40
N PHE A 509 -4.74 3.71 -12.57
CA PHE A 509 -3.29 3.84 -12.75
C PHE A 509 -2.80 5.26 -13.01
N ASP A 510 -3.70 6.24 -13.15
CA ASP A 510 -3.40 7.67 -13.13
C ASP A 510 -3.53 8.30 -11.73
N GLN A 511 -3.15 9.58 -11.58
CA GLN A 511 -3.21 10.32 -10.31
C GLN A 511 -3.44 11.82 -10.50
N TRP A 512 -4.33 12.24 -11.39
CA TRP A 512 -4.61 13.65 -11.70
C TRP A 512 -4.99 14.50 -10.48
N GLY A 513 -5.58 13.88 -9.44
CA GLY A 513 -6.03 14.55 -8.22
C GLY A 513 -4.92 15.20 -7.40
N VAL A 514 -3.64 14.83 -7.60
CA VAL A 514 -2.51 15.41 -6.85
C VAL A 514 -1.82 16.56 -7.58
N GLU A 515 -2.24 16.90 -8.82
CA GLU A 515 -1.54 17.90 -9.64
C GLU A 515 -1.85 19.35 -9.22
N LEU A 516 -3.12 19.68 -8.93
CA LEU A 516 -3.55 21.03 -8.60
C LEU A 516 -2.81 21.61 -7.39
N GLY A 517 -2.65 20.80 -6.33
CA GLY A 517 -1.94 21.24 -5.12
C GLY A 517 -0.49 21.63 -5.40
N LYS A 518 0.21 20.89 -6.26
CA LYS A 518 1.61 21.18 -6.65
C LYS A 518 1.72 22.49 -7.44
N VAL A 519 0.79 22.73 -8.37
CA VAL A 519 0.74 23.98 -9.14
C VAL A 519 0.54 25.18 -8.22
N LEU A 520 -0.42 25.08 -7.29
CA LEU A 520 -0.68 26.14 -6.33
C LEU A 520 0.50 26.36 -5.36
N ALA A 521 1.12 25.29 -4.85
CA ALA A 521 2.29 25.39 -3.98
C ALA A 521 3.47 26.09 -4.67
N SER A 522 3.73 25.75 -5.94
CA SER A 522 4.77 26.40 -6.73
C SER A 522 4.51 27.90 -6.95
N ALA A 523 3.24 28.30 -7.07
CA ALA A 523 2.86 29.69 -7.18
C ALA A 523 2.99 30.45 -5.84
N ILE A 524 2.63 29.82 -4.72
CA ILE A 524 2.67 30.42 -3.39
C ILE A 524 4.09 30.54 -2.84
N GLN A 525 4.97 29.59 -3.12
CA GLN A 525 6.31 29.54 -2.52
C GLN A 525 7.12 30.86 -2.64
N PRO A 526 7.20 31.52 -3.81
CA PRO A 526 7.89 32.80 -3.90
C PRO A 526 7.20 33.93 -3.13
N GLU A 527 5.89 33.85 -2.89
CA GLU A 527 5.13 34.86 -2.13
C GLU A 527 5.42 34.82 -0.62
N LEU A 528 5.98 33.73 -0.10
CA LEU A 528 6.37 33.58 1.30
C LEU A 528 7.66 34.35 1.66
N ALA A 529 8.37 34.92 0.68
CA ALA A 529 9.54 35.75 0.94
C ALA A 529 9.12 37.05 1.61
N VAL A 530 9.97 37.54 2.56
CA VAL A 530 9.75 38.81 3.22
C VAL A 530 9.82 39.92 2.16
N GLY A 531 8.81 40.80 2.14
CA GLY A 531 8.71 41.88 1.17
C GLY A 531 8.09 41.50 -0.19
N ALA A 532 7.73 40.25 -0.41
CA ALA A 532 6.99 39.85 -1.60
C ALA A 532 5.58 40.49 -1.62
N ALA A 533 5.12 40.91 -2.79
CA ALA A 533 3.80 41.49 -2.96
C ALA A 533 2.69 40.44 -2.70
N ASP A 534 1.56 40.90 -2.16
CA ASP A 534 0.39 40.05 -1.96
C ASP A 534 -0.29 39.75 -3.31
N ASN A 535 -0.65 38.50 -3.52
CA ASN A 535 -1.33 38.08 -4.73
C ASN A 535 -2.87 38.14 -4.54
N ALA A 536 -3.50 39.11 -5.22
CA ALA A 536 -4.95 39.31 -5.17
C ALA A 536 -5.80 38.16 -5.74
N LYS A 537 -5.16 37.18 -6.40
CA LYS A 537 -5.84 36.02 -6.99
C LYS A 537 -6.21 34.94 -5.97
N HIS A 538 -5.59 34.97 -4.78
CA HIS A 538 -5.95 34.04 -3.72
C HIS A 538 -7.29 34.40 -3.07
N ASP A 539 -8.01 33.39 -2.59
CA ASP A 539 -9.15 33.62 -1.71
C ASP A 539 -8.72 34.35 -0.43
N ALA A 540 -9.71 34.90 0.28
CA ALA A 540 -9.43 35.72 1.46
C ALA A 540 -8.71 34.94 2.58
N SER A 541 -9.04 33.66 2.76
CA SER A 541 -8.41 32.81 3.79
C SER A 541 -6.93 32.59 3.45
N THR A 542 -6.63 32.10 2.26
CA THR A 542 -5.24 31.84 1.82
C THR A 542 -4.39 33.12 1.90
N ARG A 543 -4.88 34.24 1.39
CA ARG A 543 -4.17 35.52 1.42
C ARG A 543 -3.87 35.98 2.86
N ASN A 544 -4.86 35.92 3.76
CA ASN A 544 -4.68 36.35 5.13
C ASN A 544 -3.73 35.42 5.92
N LEU A 545 -3.77 34.10 5.65
CA LEU A 545 -2.84 33.16 6.26
C LEU A 545 -1.39 33.40 5.79
N ILE A 546 -1.17 33.68 4.50
CA ILE A 546 0.15 34.05 3.97
C ILE A 546 0.62 35.36 4.61
N ALA A 547 -0.24 36.37 4.71
CA ALA A 547 0.10 37.65 5.35
C ALA A 547 0.47 37.46 6.83
N PHE A 548 -0.31 36.66 7.57
CA PHE A 548 -0.01 36.33 8.96
C PHE A 548 1.33 35.60 9.12
N TYR A 549 1.58 34.61 8.27
CA TYR A 549 2.85 33.87 8.25
C TYR A 549 4.04 34.82 8.00
N LYS A 550 3.95 35.70 6.98
CA LYS A 550 5.00 36.67 6.65
C LYS A 550 5.27 37.64 7.80
N ALA A 551 4.21 38.13 8.47
CA ALA A 551 4.32 39.04 9.59
C ALA A 551 4.98 38.41 10.83
N ALA A 552 4.78 37.09 11.03
CA ALA A 552 5.36 36.36 12.15
C ALA A 552 6.76 35.80 11.85
N LYS A 553 7.16 35.72 10.59
CA LYS A 553 8.48 35.21 10.18
C LYS A 553 9.55 36.24 10.50
N LYS A 554 10.49 35.86 11.38
CA LYS A 554 11.64 36.69 11.81
C LYS A 554 12.77 36.70 10.78
#